data_4201eb3641ac11d0d64ed30f8f208493
#
_entry.id   4201eb3641ac11d0d64ed30f8f208493
#
_cell.length_a   1.000
_cell.length_b   1.000
_cell.length_c   1.000
_cell.angle_alpha   90.00
_cell.angle_beta   90.00
_cell.angle_gamma   90.00
#
_symmetry.space_group_name_H-M   'P 1'
#
loop_
_entity.id
_entity.type
_entity.pdbx_description
1 polymer ?
#
loop_
_entity_poly.entity_id
_entity_poly.type
_entity_poly.pdbx_seq_one_letter_code
_entity_poly.pdbx_strand_id
1 'polypeptide(L)'
;MEKIWKEMYDAAKAVLNARQITEYVSCGEVAAAVCSKSGRIYTGVCVDTACTLGVCAERNAIFNMLTCGEQEIDKVLCIMPDGSNGAPCGACRELMVQLMADKYQDVEIMQDFAAERIVKLGDLTPEWWIK
;
A
#
# COMPACT_ATOMS: atom_id res chain seq x y z
N MET A 1 3.85 4.56 19.09
CA MET A 1 3.70 4.54 17.62
C MET A 1 3.69 5.96 17.09
N GLU A 2 4.35 6.21 15.98
CA GLU A 2 4.39 7.55 15.37
C GLU A 2 3.00 8.00 14.94
N LYS A 3 2.73 9.30 15.11
CA LYS A 3 1.45 9.92 14.77
C LYS A 3 1.07 9.72 13.29
N ILE A 4 2.05 9.68 12.39
CA ILE A 4 1.82 9.52 10.96
C ILE A 4 1.04 8.24 10.63
N TRP A 5 1.23 7.16 11.39
CA TRP A 5 0.50 5.92 11.18
C TRP A 5 -1.02 6.09 11.38
N LYS A 6 -1.43 6.87 12.39
CA LYS A 6 -2.84 7.17 12.60
C LYS A 6 -3.40 8.00 11.45
N GLU A 7 -2.63 8.96 10.97
CA GLU A 7 -3.02 9.78 9.81
C GLU A 7 -3.16 8.91 8.55
N MET A 8 -2.26 7.97 8.35
CA MET A 8 -2.31 7.02 7.23
C MET A 8 -3.54 6.11 7.34
N TYR A 9 -3.80 5.59 8.54
CA TYR A 9 -4.96 4.75 8.79
C TYR A 9 -6.26 5.49 8.47
N ASP A 10 -6.39 6.71 8.97
CA ASP A 10 -7.58 7.54 8.73
C ASP A 10 -7.73 7.89 7.25
N ALA A 11 -6.63 8.18 6.55
CA ALA A 11 -6.66 8.49 5.13
C ALA A 11 -7.10 7.28 4.29
N ALA A 12 -6.58 6.10 4.59
CA ALA A 12 -6.99 4.87 3.91
C ALA A 12 -8.46 4.54 4.20
N LYS A 13 -8.87 4.66 5.44
CA LYS A 13 -10.26 4.40 5.84
C LYS A 13 -11.23 5.34 5.14
N ALA A 14 -10.85 6.58 4.93
CA ALA A 14 -11.69 7.58 4.27
C ALA A 14 -12.02 7.22 2.82
N VAL A 15 -11.16 6.47 2.13
CA VAL A 15 -11.37 6.07 0.74
C VAL A 15 -11.87 4.63 0.59
N LEU A 16 -11.91 3.86 1.68
CA LEU A 16 -12.44 2.50 1.68
C LEU A 16 -13.94 2.56 1.39
N ASN A 17 -14.34 2.02 0.23
CA ASN A 17 -15.73 2.09 -0.23
C ASN A 17 -15.98 0.99 -1.28
N ALA A 18 -16.25 -0.22 -0.80
CA ALA A 18 -16.51 -1.38 -1.66
C ALA A 18 -17.76 -1.13 -2.50
N ARG A 19 -17.62 -1.20 -3.84
CA ARG A 19 -18.74 -1.01 -4.74
C ARG A 19 -18.53 -1.71 -6.08
N GLN A 20 -19.65 -2.15 -6.66
CA GLN A 20 -19.70 -2.66 -8.02
C GLN A 20 -20.02 -1.47 -8.94
N ILE A 21 -19.21 -1.25 -9.98
CA ILE A 21 -19.41 -0.13 -10.92
C ILE A 21 -20.11 -0.61 -12.17
N THR A 22 -19.62 -1.69 -12.78
CA THR A 22 -20.23 -2.37 -13.93
C THR A 22 -20.21 -3.87 -13.67
N GLU A 23 -20.72 -4.69 -14.59
CA GLU A 23 -20.58 -6.14 -14.45
C GLU A 23 -19.10 -6.60 -14.51
N TYR A 24 -18.20 -5.75 -15.01
CA TYR A 24 -16.79 -6.09 -15.18
C TYR A 24 -15.88 -5.44 -14.14
N VAL A 25 -16.29 -4.35 -13.50
CA VAL A 25 -15.41 -3.54 -12.65
C VAL A 25 -16.01 -3.35 -11.27
N SER A 26 -15.26 -3.70 -10.23
CA SER A 26 -15.54 -3.36 -8.85
C SER A 26 -14.30 -2.71 -8.23
N CYS A 27 -14.47 -1.95 -7.15
CA CYS A 27 -13.35 -1.31 -6.47
C CYS A 27 -13.67 -0.99 -5.02
N GLY A 28 -12.64 -0.60 -4.27
CA GLY A 28 -12.79 -0.03 -2.94
C GLY A 28 -12.91 -1.02 -1.79
N GLU A 29 -12.75 -2.33 -2.03
CA GLU A 29 -12.79 -3.34 -0.97
C GLU A 29 -11.57 -3.28 -0.06
N VAL A 30 -10.43 -2.88 -0.62
CA VAL A 30 -9.17 -2.67 0.12
C VAL A 30 -8.71 -1.27 -0.19
N ALA A 31 -8.22 -0.56 0.82
CA ALA A 31 -7.63 0.77 0.66
C ALA A 31 -6.22 0.76 1.23
N ALA A 32 -5.37 1.57 0.65
CA ALA A 32 -3.99 1.70 1.12
C ALA A 32 -3.61 3.17 1.27
N ALA A 33 -2.68 3.42 2.18
CA ALA A 33 -2.00 4.68 2.31
C ALA A 33 -0.49 4.44 2.22
N VAL A 34 0.17 5.26 1.44
CA VAL A 34 1.62 5.27 1.31
C VAL A 34 2.12 6.63 1.77
N CYS A 35 3.09 6.64 2.65
CA CYS A 35 3.75 7.87 3.08
C CYS A 35 5.10 7.97 2.38
N SER A 36 5.34 9.07 1.69
CA SER A 36 6.62 9.34 1.05
C SER A 36 7.66 9.80 2.08
N LYS A 37 8.91 9.82 1.69
CA LYS A 37 10.01 10.35 2.53
C LYS A 37 9.79 11.81 2.92
N SER A 38 9.05 12.58 2.13
CA SER A 38 8.71 13.97 2.46
C SER A 38 7.62 14.11 3.53
N GLY A 39 6.98 13.00 3.90
CA GLY A 39 5.88 12.99 4.87
C GLY A 39 4.50 13.14 4.26
N ARG A 40 4.36 13.17 2.94
CA ARG A 40 3.07 13.23 2.27
C ARG A 40 2.42 11.87 2.20
N ILE A 41 1.10 11.83 2.36
CA ILE A 41 0.28 10.61 2.30
C ILE A 41 -0.45 10.57 0.97
N TYR A 42 -0.36 9.42 0.30
CA TYR A 42 -1.07 9.12 -0.94
C TYR A 42 -1.92 7.89 -0.72
N THR A 43 -3.14 7.90 -1.23
CA THR A 43 -4.08 6.79 -1.05
C THR A 43 -4.44 6.15 -2.38
N GLY A 44 -4.89 4.92 -2.31
CA GLY A 44 -5.41 4.19 -3.44
C GLY A 44 -6.33 3.08 -2.96
N VAL A 45 -7.26 2.67 -3.82
CA VAL A 45 -8.12 1.51 -3.55
C VAL A 45 -7.83 0.43 -4.58
N CYS A 46 -8.18 -0.81 -4.24
CA CYS A 46 -8.07 -1.91 -5.20
C CYS A 46 -9.13 -1.73 -6.30
N VAL A 47 -8.77 -2.15 -7.49
CA VAL A 47 -9.67 -2.18 -8.65
C VAL A 47 -9.63 -3.59 -9.22
N ASP A 48 -10.80 -4.24 -9.29
CA ASP A 48 -10.94 -5.59 -9.80
C ASP A 48 -11.64 -5.55 -11.15
N THR A 49 -11.09 -6.27 -12.13
CA THR A 49 -11.55 -6.24 -13.51
C THR A 49 -11.46 -7.62 -14.13
N ALA A 50 -11.98 -7.74 -15.35
CA ALA A 50 -11.67 -8.84 -16.25
C ALA A 50 -10.28 -8.61 -16.89
N CYS A 51 -9.70 -9.64 -17.49
CA CYS A 51 -8.47 -9.58 -18.30
C CYS A 51 -7.23 -9.08 -17.54
N THR A 52 -7.19 -9.29 -16.23
CA THR A 52 -6.03 -8.92 -15.39
C THR A 52 -5.65 -7.43 -15.42
N LEU A 53 -6.60 -6.56 -15.75
CA LEU A 53 -6.36 -5.12 -15.80
C LEU A 53 -6.36 -4.46 -14.42
N GLY A 54 -6.84 -5.17 -13.40
CA GLY A 54 -6.97 -4.65 -12.04
C GLY A 54 -5.64 -4.37 -11.36
N VAL A 55 -5.73 -3.70 -10.22
CA VAL A 55 -4.56 -3.32 -9.44
C VAL A 55 -4.86 -3.41 -7.95
N CYS A 56 -3.87 -3.80 -7.15
CA CYS A 56 -3.98 -3.76 -5.68
C CYS A 56 -3.99 -2.32 -5.17
N ALA A 57 -4.59 -2.11 -4.01
CA ALA A 57 -4.68 -0.80 -3.38
C ALA A 57 -3.30 -0.16 -3.18
N GLU A 58 -2.32 -0.92 -2.73
CA GLU A 58 -0.98 -0.40 -2.47
C GLU A 58 -0.30 0.12 -3.74
N ARG A 59 -0.39 -0.64 -4.85
CA ARG A 59 0.19 -0.18 -6.13
C ARG A 59 -0.54 1.05 -6.65
N ASN A 60 -1.87 1.12 -6.47
CA ASN A 60 -2.62 2.30 -6.87
C ASN A 60 -2.19 3.54 -6.09
N ALA A 61 -1.97 3.41 -4.78
CA ALA A 61 -1.44 4.50 -3.96
C ALA A 61 -0.04 4.92 -4.41
N ILE A 62 0.81 3.95 -4.75
CA ILE A 62 2.17 4.22 -5.26
C ILE A 62 2.09 4.95 -6.61
N PHE A 63 1.21 4.54 -7.51
CA PHE A 63 1.02 5.22 -8.79
C PHE A 63 0.59 6.68 -8.59
N ASN A 64 -0.29 6.92 -7.61
CA ASN A 64 -0.69 8.29 -7.26
C ASN A 64 0.51 9.10 -6.75
N MET A 65 1.34 8.52 -5.89
CA MET A 65 2.57 9.16 -5.41
C MET A 65 3.50 9.52 -6.57
N LEU A 66 3.72 8.57 -7.49
CA LEU A 66 4.57 8.79 -8.67
C LEU A 66 4.00 9.89 -9.57
N THR A 67 2.68 9.90 -9.76
CA THR A 67 2.00 10.93 -10.55
C THR A 67 2.23 12.32 -9.97
N CYS A 68 2.28 12.42 -8.64
CA CYS A 68 2.54 13.68 -7.94
C CYS A 68 4.03 14.04 -7.86
N GLY A 69 4.91 13.26 -8.48
CA GLY A 69 6.33 13.58 -8.60
C GLY A 69 7.22 13.06 -7.49
N GLU A 70 6.70 12.23 -6.58
CA GLU A 70 7.50 11.61 -5.54
C GLU A 70 7.75 10.14 -5.84
N GLN A 71 8.87 9.60 -5.38
CA GLN A 71 9.29 8.24 -5.72
C GLN A 71 9.92 7.47 -4.57
N GLU A 72 10.09 8.08 -3.40
CA GLU A 72 10.68 7.40 -2.25
C GLU A 72 9.62 7.09 -1.21
N ILE A 73 9.39 5.79 -1.00
CA ILE A 73 8.42 5.28 -0.03
C ILE A 73 9.08 5.19 1.34
N ASP A 74 8.41 5.69 2.37
CA ASP A 74 8.82 5.53 3.76
C ASP A 74 7.98 4.48 4.49
N LYS A 75 6.64 4.56 4.36
CA LYS A 75 5.70 3.72 5.08
C LYS A 75 4.54 3.29 4.20
N VAL A 76 4.03 2.09 4.45
CA VAL A 76 2.87 1.54 3.74
C VAL A 76 1.89 0.91 4.74
N LEU A 77 0.61 1.14 4.52
CA LEU A 77 -0.46 0.56 5.31
C LEU A 77 -1.64 0.23 4.39
N CYS A 78 -2.24 -0.94 4.53
CA CYS A 78 -3.50 -1.23 3.86
C CYS A 78 -4.58 -1.60 4.87
N ILE A 79 -5.84 -1.38 4.49
CA ILE A 79 -7.01 -1.70 5.29
C ILE A 79 -7.89 -2.64 4.49
N MET A 80 -8.22 -3.79 5.09
CA MET A 80 -9.13 -4.78 4.55
C MET A 80 -10.59 -4.37 4.83
N PRO A 81 -11.59 -5.04 4.21
CA PRO A 81 -12.99 -4.67 4.40
C PRO A 81 -13.46 -4.66 5.87
N ASP A 82 -12.87 -5.49 6.72
CA ASP A 82 -13.20 -5.55 8.13
C ASP A 82 -12.43 -4.53 9.00
N GLY A 83 -11.63 -3.69 8.39
CA GLY A 83 -10.82 -2.69 9.08
C GLY A 83 -9.46 -3.20 9.56
N SER A 84 -9.16 -4.49 9.39
CA SER A 84 -7.85 -5.04 9.73
C SER A 84 -6.81 -4.67 8.66
N ASN A 85 -5.55 -4.87 8.98
CA ASN A 85 -4.46 -4.67 8.03
C ASN A 85 -4.10 -5.98 7.33
N GLY A 86 -3.43 -5.87 6.20
CA GLY A 86 -2.90 -7.01 5.49
C GLY A 86 -1.49 -6.74 5.01
N ALA A 87 -0.71 -7.80 4.83
CA ALA A 87 0.59 -7.69 4.19
C ALA A 87 0.40 -7.40 2.69
N PRO A 88 1.29 -6.61 2.07
CA PRO A 88 1.23 -6.39 0.64
C PRO A 88 1.43 -7.71 -0.13
N CYS A 89 0.69 -7.89 -1.23
CA CYS A 89 0.83 -9.07 -2.07
C CYS A 89 2.21 -9.08 -2.75
N GLY A 90 2.54 -10.20 -3.40
CA GLY A 90 3.84 -10.35 -4.07
C GLY A 90 4.09 -9.30 -5.14
N ALA A 91 3.07 -8.95 -5.94
CA ALA A 91 3.20 -7.93 -6.96
C ALA A 91 3.48 -6.54 -6.36
N CYS A 92 2.84 -6.21 -5.24
CA CYS A 92 3.10 -4.94 -4.55
C CYS A 92 4.50 -4.90 -3.94
N ARG A 93 4.96 -6.03 -3.35
CA ARG A 93 6.33 -6.15 -2.85
C ARG A 93 7.34 -5.95 -3.99
N GLU A 94 7.09 -6.57 -5.13
CA GLU A 94 7.96 -6.46 -6.30
C GLU A 94 8.07 -5.02 -6.80
N LEU A 95 6.95 -4.31 -6.90
CA LEU A 95 6.97 -2.90 -7.31
C LEU A 95 7.80 -2.05 -6.33
N MET A 96 7.58 -2.23 -5.03
CA MET A 96 8.33 -1.49 -4.02
C MET A 96 9.83 -1.78 -4.06
N VAL A 97 10.20 -3.06 -4.27
CA VAL A 97 11.60 -3.46 -4.40
C VAL A 97 12.25 -2.79 -5.62
N GLN A 98 11.58 -2.82 -6.77
CA GLN A 98 12.12 -2.21 -7.99
C GLN A 98 12.22 -0.68 -7.86
N LEU A 99 11.23 -0.05 -7.26
CA LEU A 99 11.20 1.40 -7.11
C LEU A 99 12.29 1.91 -6.16
N MET A 100 12.58 1.14 -5.11
CA MET A 100 13.53 1.50 -4.06
C MET A 100 14.76 0.59 -4.10
N ALA A 101 15.25 0.23 -5.28
CA ALA A 101 16.18 -0.87 -5.53
C ALA A 101 17.41 -0.93 -4.61
N ASP A 102 17.94 0.22 -4.19
CA ASP A 102 19.12 0.29 -3.32
C ASP A 102 18.81 0.35 -1.81
N LYS A 103 17.54 0.54 -1.44
CA LYS A 103 17.14 0.76 -0.04
C LYS A 103 15.74 0.26 0.29
N TYR A 104 15.18 -0.66 -0.50
CA TYR A 104 13.82 -1.16 -0.29
C TYR A 104 13.64 -1.83 1.08
N GLN A 105 14.73 -2.37 1.64
CA GLN A 105 14.67 -3.12 2.90
C GLN A 105 14.14 -2.28 4.06
N ASP A 106 14.31 -0.96 4.01
CA ASP A 106 13.97 -0.05 5.10
C ASP A 106 12.54 0.46 5.08
N VAL A 107 11.77 0.18 4.01
CA VAL A 107 10.37 0.57 3.93
C VAL A 107 9.59 -0.12 5.06
N GLU A 108 8.85 0.67 5.84
CA GLU A 108 8.07 0.16 6.96
C GLU A 108 6.66 -0.22 6.51
N ILE A 109 6.20 -1.39 6.94
CA ILE A 109 4.90 -1.95 6.59
C ILE A 109 4.10 -2.18 7.88
N MET A 110 2.92 -1.58 7.97
CA MET A 110 2.02 -1.82 9.10
C MET A 110 1.32 -3.17 8.90
N GLN A 111 1.61 -4.12 9.77
CA GLN A 111 0.98 -5.44 9.74
C GLN A 111 -0.29 -5.48 10.58
N ASP A 112 -0.29 -4.77 11.71
CA ASP A 112 -1.44 -4.73 12.61
C ASP A 112 -1.43 -3.39 13.35
N PHE A 113 -2.34 -2.50 12.99
CA PHE A 113 -2.43 -1.16 13.57
C PHE A 113 -2.80 -1.23 15.05
N ALA A 114 -3.77 -2.08 15.42
CA ALA A 114 -4.23 -2.19 16.79
C ALA A 114 -3.14 -2.72 17.72
N ALA A 115 -2.33 -3.68 17.24
CA ALA A 115 -1.22 -4.25 18.00
C ALA A 115 0.09 -3.45 17.82
N GLU A 116 0.07 -2.40 17.02
CA GLU A 116 1.25 -1.59 16.69
C GLU A 116 2.40 -2.43 16.13
N ARG A 117 2.06 -3.43 15.31
CA ARG A 117 3.05 -4.32 14.73
C ARG A 117 3.49 -3.82 13.37
N ILE A 118 4.72 -3.33 13.31
CA ILE A 118 5.36 -2.80 12.11
C ILE A 118 6.52 -3.73 11.74
N VAL A 119 6.63 -4.06 10.47
CA VAL A 119 7.77 -4.84 9.94
C VAL A 119 8.42 -4.04 8.82
N LYS A 120 9.62 -4.43 8.43
CA LYS A 120 10.29 -3.83 7.27
C LYS A 120 10.04 -4.65 6.03
N LEU A 121 10.01 -4.01 4.87
CA LEU A 121 9.85 -4.71 3.60
C LEU A 121 10.92 -5.80 3.42
N GLY A 122 12.13 -5.55 3.89
CA GLY A 122 13.20 -6.54 3.88
C GLY A 122 12.83 -7.85 4.57
N ASP A 123 12.01 -7.80 5.63
CA ASP A 123 11.53 -9.00 6.33
C ASP A 123 10.52 -9.78 5.51
N LEU A 124 9.84 -9.13 4.58
CA LEU A 124 8.81 -9.71 3.72
C LEU A 124 9.35 -10.12 2.34
N THR A 125 10.64 -9.90 2.10
CA THR A 125 11.31 -10.18 0.82
C THR A 125 12.62 -10.96 1.04
N PRO A 126 12.57 -12.08 1.80
CA PRO A 126 13.78 -12.89 2.02
C PRO A 126 14.26 -13.49 0.70
N GLU A 127 15.56 -13.49 0.49
CA GLU A 127 16.17 -14.06 -0.71
C GLU A 127 15.62 -13.47 -2.01
N TRP A 128 15.30 -12.16 -2.01
CA TRP A 128 14.77 -11.51 -3.21
C TRP A 128 15.85 -11.41 -4.30
N TRP A 129 15.40 -11.38 -5.56
CA TRP A 129 16.30 -11.43 -6.71
C TRP A 129 17.12 -10.14 -6.89
N ILE A 130 16.62 -8.99 -6.43
CA ILE A 130 17.40 -7.75 -6.32
C ILE A 130 18.08 -7.73 -4.96
N LYS A 131 19.38 -7.53 -4.94
CA LYS A 131 20.17 -7.54 -3.70
C LYS A 131 20.62 -6.15 -3.32
#